data_9da9a232fe46356c28c958f914ede498
#
_entry.id   9da9a232fe46356c28c958f914ede498
#
_cell.length_a   1.000
_cell.length_b   1.000
_cell.length_c   1.000
_cell.angle_alpha   90.00
_cell.angle_beta   90.00
_cell.angle_gamma   90.00
#
_symmetry.space_group_name_H-M   'P 1'
#
loop_
_entity.id
_entity.type
_entity.pdbx_description
1 polymer ?
#
loop_
_entity_poly.entity_id
_entity_poly.type
_entity_poly.pdbx_seq_one_letter_code
_entity_poly.pdbx_strand_id
1 'polypeptide(L)'
;MKFFEKKKKPVYDMADQSFVASVLDALNLSHGDAVLEISKDSVLAESYFANRYGAYVKHLKTASEFTGGFFELSVMIDVVSDFENLFEIARENSEQVAVIYLKKGVEEMPQGLIGAPCKTSVVSGNYKFFLF
;
A
#
# COMPACT_ATOMS: atom_id res chain seq x y z
N MET A 1 35.43 18.33 -3.02
CA MET A 1 34.63 17.37 -3.79
C MET A 1 34.18 16.25 -2.90
N LYS A 2 32.98 15.87 -3.06
CA LYS A 2 32.45 14.76 -2.31
C LYS A 2 32.50 13.48 -3.12
N PHE A 3 33.11 12.48 -2.58
CA PHE A 3 33.30 11.22 -3.28
C PHE A 3 32.29 10.17 -2.92
N PHE A 4 31.64 10.31 -1.77
CA PHE A 4 30.70 9.33 -1.28
C PHE A 4 29.39 10.00 -0.95
N GLU A 5 28.41 9.78 -1.77
CA GLU A 5 27.04 10.00 -1.33
C GLU A 5 26.62 8.79 -0.50
N LYS A 6 26.21 9.05 0.73
CA LYS A 6 25.53 8.02 1.48
C LYS A 6 24.28 7.63 0.70
N LYS A 7 24.27 6.40 0.20
CA LYS A 7 23.03 5.85 -0.31
C LYS A 7 22.01 5.91 0.80
N LYS A 8 20.90 6.59 0.56
CA LYS A 8 19.77 6.54 1.48
C LYS A 8 19.41 5.06 1.67
N LYS A 9 19.31 4.63 2.91
CA LYS A 9 18.75 3.32 3.20
C LYS A 9 17.33 3.29 2.66
N PRO A 10 16.93 2.23 1.95
CA PRO A 10 15.52 2.10 1.55
C PRO A 10 14.63 2.20 2.78
N VAL A 11 13.54 2.93 2.67
CA VAL A 11 12.55 3.03 3.74
C VAL A 11 11.97 1.65 4.03
N TYR A 12 11.79 0.86 2.99
CA TYR A 12 11.27 -0.50 3.06
C TYR A 12 12.35 -1.47 2.63
N ASP A 13 12.66 -2.43 3.51
CA ASP A 13 13.66 -3.46 3.23
C ASP A 13 13.08 -4.57 2.33
N MET A 14 13.89 -5.56 2.01
CA MET A 14 13.47 -6.68 1.16
C MET A 14 12.33 -7.48 1.78
N ALA A 15 12.32 -7.64 3.10
CA ALA A 15 11.25 -8.36 3.79
C ALA A 15 9.93 -7.63 3.68
N ASP A 16 9.93 -6.29 3.82
CA ASP A 16 8.75 -5.46 3.65
C ASP A 16 8.19 -5.60 2.24
N GLN A 17 9.05 -5.46 1.23
CA GLN A 17 8.67 -5.57 -0.17
C GLN A 17 8.16 -6.96 -0.52
N SER A 18 8.77 -8.00 0.04
CA SER A 18 8.33 -9.38 -0.17
C SER A 18 6.95 -9.63 0.44
N PHE A 19 6.66 -9.07 1.61
CA PHE A 19 5.33 -9.20 2.20
C PHE A 19 4.28 -8.54 1.31
N VAL A 20 4.53 -7.31 0.87
CA VAL A 20 3.61 -6.60 -0.03
C VAL A 20 3.39 -7.40 -1.31
N ALA A 21 4.44 -7.89 -1.93
CA ALA A 21 4.35 -8.69 -3.15
C ALA A 21 3.51 -9.96 -2.93
N SER A 22 3.73 -10.65 -1.81
CA SER A 22 3.03 -11.91 -1.54
C SER A 22 1.52 -11.69 -1.32
N VAL A 23 1.12 -10.64 -0.61
CA VAL A 23 -0.31 -10.39 -0.40
C VAL A 23 -0.97 -9.90 -1.69
N LEU A 24 -0.28 -9.12 -2.50
CA LEU A 24 -0.82 -8.64 -3.78
C LEU A 24 -0.89 -9.77 -4.81
N ASP A 25 0.06 -10.71 -4.82
CA ASP A 25 -0.01 -11.90 -5.66
C ASP A 25 -1.28 -12.71 -5.40
N ALA A 26 -1.73 -12.76 -4.15
CA ALA A 26 -2.94 -13.48 -3.77
C ALA A 26 -4.22 -12.79 -4.25
N LEU A 27 -4.17 -11.54 -4.69
CA LEU A 27 -5.34 -10.79 -5.12
C LEU A 27 -5.67 -10.96 -6.61
N ASN A 28 -4.93 -11.78 -7.34
CA ASN A 28 -5.19 -12.11 -8.74
C ASN A 28 -5.34 -10.88 -9.65
N LEU A 29 -4.42 -9.94 -9.54
CA LEU A 29 -4.41 -8.78 -10.41
C LEU A 29 -4.16 -9.21 -11.86
N SER A 30 -4.91 -8.62 -12.77
CA SER A 30 -4.71 -8.83 -14.20
C SER A 30 -3.68 -7.85 -14.75
N HIS A 31 -3.03 -8.25 -15.83
CA HIS A 31 -2.07 -7.37 -16.50
C HIS A 31 -2.78 -6.10 -16.97
N GLY A 32 -2.21 -4.94 -16.64
CA GLY A 32 -2.78 -3.65 -17.01
C GLY A 32 -3.78 -3.06 -16.05
N ASP A 33 -4.05 -3.73 -14.92
CA ASP A 33 -4.95 -3.20 -13.89
C ASP A 33 -4.43 -1.87 -13.35
N ALA A 34 -5.36 -0.97 -13.04
CA ALA A 34 -5.04 0.30 -12.40
C ALA A 34 -4.99 0.12 -10.87
N VAL A 35 -3.92 0.58 -10.27
CA VAL A 35 -3.69 0.48 -8.83
C VAL A 35 -3.43 1.87 -8.26
N LEU A 36 -4.14 2.21 -7.18
CA LEU A 36 -3.87 3.41 -6.41
C LEU A 36 -3.06 3.03 -5.18
N GLU A 37 -1.83 3.50 -5.11
CA GLU A 37 -1.00 3.33 -3.92
C GLU A 37 -1.13 4.57 -3.04
N ILE A 38 -1.60 4.38 -1.80
CA ILE A 38 -1.68 5.44 -0.80
C ILE A 38 -0.62 5.15 0.24
N SER A 39 0.42 5.97 0.27
CA SER A 39 1.54 5.79 1.19
C SER A 39 2.36 7.08 1.26
N LYS A 40 3.12 7.22 2.33
CA LYS A 40 4.06 8.34 2.46
C LYS A 40 5.24 8.16 1.50
N ASP A 41 5.71 6.93 1.38
CA ASP A 41 6.85 6.57 0.52
C ASP A 41 6.40 5.48 -0.43
N SER A 42 6.65 5.64 -1.73
CA SER A 42 6.20 4.67 -2.71
C SER A 42 6.95 3.34 -2.59
N VAL A 43 6.18 2.27 -2.48
CA VAL A 43 6.69 0.90 -2.50
C VAL A 43 6.46 0.28 -3.87
N LEU A 44 5.27 0.48 -4.42
CA LEU A 44 4.86 -0.16 -5.68
C LEU A 44 5.48 0.50 -6.90
N ALA A 45 5.50 1.84 -6.93
CA ALA A 45 6.00 2.56 -8.09
C ALA A 45 7.52 2.41 -8.27
N GLU A 46 8.24 2.16 -7.17
CA GLU A 46 9.70 2.00 -7.18
C GLU A 46 10.12 0.53 -7.22
N SER A 47 9.20 -0.40 -7.05
CA SER A 47 9.50 -1.84 -7.04
C SER A 47 9.24 -2.46 -8.42
N TYR A 48 9.84 -3.62 -8.64
CA TYR A 48 9.57 -4.39 -9.85
C TYR A 48 8.12 -4.87 -9.96
N PHE A 49 7.33 -4.71 -8.91
CA PHE A 49 5.95 -5.17 -8.87
C PHE A 49 5.10 -4.56 -9.99
N ALA A 50 5.21 -3.25 -10.19
CA ALA A 50 4.49 -2.58 -11.27
C ALA A 50 4.90 -3.15 -12.64
N ASN A 51 6.17 -3.45 -12.83
CA ASN A 51 6.67 -4.04 -14.07
C ASN A 51 6.21 -5.48 -14.22
N ARG A 52 6.17 -6.25 -13.12
CA ARG A 52 5.79 -7.65 -13.13
C ARG A 52 4.36 -7.88 -13.62
N TYR A 53 3.43 -7.03 -13.18
CA TYR A 53 2.02 -7.16 -13.53
C TYR A 53 1.60 -6.22 -14.67
N GLY A 54 2.51 -5.37 -15.16
CA GLY A 54 2.15 -4.33 -16.09
C GLY A 54 1.11 -3.38 -15.52
N ALA A 55 1.01 -3.30 -14.20
CA ALA A 55 0.00 -2.50 -13.54
C ALA A 55 0.29 -1.01 -13.70
N TYR A 56 -0.76 -0.23 -13.87
CA TYR A 56 -0.66 1.22 -13.86
C TYR A 56 -0.81 1.70 -12.42
N VAL A 57 0.28 2.18 -11.82
CA VAL A 57 0.29 2.59 -10.42
C VAL A 57 0.29 4.10 -10.30
N LYS A 58 -0.74 4.65 -9.65
CA LYS A 58 -0.80 6.05 -9.26
C LYS A 58 -0.49 6.15 -7.78
N HIS A 59 0.45 7.03 -7.42
CA HIS A 59 0.85 7.25 -6.04
C HIS A 59 0.16 8.48 -5.45
N LEU A 60 -0.44 8.32 -4.28
CA LEU A 60 -1.13 9.36 -3.54
C LEU A 60 -0.54 9.46 -2.13
N LYS A 61 -0.07 10.64 -1.74
CA LYS A 61 0.45 10.89 -0.39
C LYS A 61 -0.60 11.47 0.55
N THR A 62 -1.41 12.39 0.04
CA THR A 62 -2.42 13.10 0.82
C THR A 62 -3.75 13.12 0.08
N ALA A 63 -4.85 13.25 0.83
CA ALA A 63 -6.18 13.27 0.26
C ALA A 63 -6.37 14.41 -0.74
N SER A 64 -5.73 15.56 -0.50
CA SER A 64 -5.86 16.73 -1.37
C SER A 64 -5.24 16.53 -2.76
N GLU A 65 -4.35 15.55 -2.91
CA GLU A 65 -3.76 15.22 -4.20
C GLU A 65 -4.66 14.39 -5.11
N PHE A 66 -5.76 13.86 -4.56
CA PHE A 66 -6.63 12.99 -5.34
C PHE A 66 -7.40 13.79 -6.39
N THR A 67 -7.24 13.40 -7.65
CA THR A 67 -7.86 14.08 -8.80
C THR A 67 -8.95 13.25 -9.47
N GLY A 68 -9.36 12.16 -8.85
CA GLY A 68 -10.37 11.27 -9.40
C GLY A 68 -9.77 10.05 -10.09
N GLY A 69 -10.62 9.21 -10.61
CA GLY A 69 -10.25 7.97 -11.27
C GLY A 69 -10.86 6.77 -10.58
N PHE A 70 -10.87 5.64 -11.27
CA PHE A 70 -11.33 4.37 -10.71
C PHE A 70 -10.22 3.33 -10.86
N PHE A 71 -10.05 2.51 -9.83
CA PHE A 71 -8.95 1.57 -9.73
C PHE A 71 -9.49 0.17 -9.42
N GLU A 72 -8.86 -0.86 -9.97
CA GLU A 72 -9.18 -2.23 -9.60
C GLU A 72 -8.76 -2.50 -8.15
N LEU A 73 -7.70 -1.84 -7.70
CA LEU A 73 -7.19 -2.01 -6.34
C LEU A 73 -6.63 -0.70 -5.81
N SER A 74 -6.98 -0.35 -4.58
CA SER A 74 -6.23 0.64 -3.80
C SER A 74 -5.41 -0.09 -2.73
N VAL A 75 -4.16 0.29 -2.57
CA VAL A 75 -3.26 -0.26 -1.57
C VAL A 75 -2.82 0.86 -0.64
N MET A 76 -3.18 0.74 0.63
CA MET A 76 -2.78 1.70 1.67
C MET A 76 -1.66 1.07 2.47
N ILE A 77 -0.47 1.71 2.48
CA ILE A 77 0.72 1.17 3.13
C ILE A 77 1.17 2.10 4.25
N ASP A 78 1.14 1.60 5.48
CA ASP A 78 1.53 2.33 6.69
C ASP A 78 0.78 3.66 6.86
N VAL A 79 -0.47 3.71 6.44
CA VAL A 79 -1.29 4.93 6.56
C VAL A 79 -1.85 5.02 7.98
N VAL A 80 -1.45 6.05 8.70
CA VAL A 80 -1.88 6.34 10.07
C VAL A 80 -2.61 7.68 10.12
N SER A 81 -1.94 8.76 9.73
CA SER A 81 -2.54 10.09 9.67
C SER A 81 -3.60 10.17 8.59
N ASP A 82 -4.72 10.78 8.92
CA ASP A 82 -5.83 10.99 7.98
C ASP A 82 -6.37 9.68 7.39
N PHE A 83 -6.27 8.59 8.15
CA PHE A 83 -6.63 7.26 7.67
C PHE A 83 -8.06 7.19 7.17
N GLU A 84 -9.03 7.70 7.96
CA GLU A 84 -10.44 7.57 7.61
C GLU A 84 -10.77 8.25 6.28
N ASN A 85 -10.22 9.44 6.06
CA ASN A 85 -10.44 10.20 4.84
C ASN A 85 -9.82 9.50 3.63
N LEU A 86 -8.58 9.02 3.77
CA LEU A 86 -7.89 8.30 2.71
C LEU A 86 -8.56 6.95 2.43
N PHE A 87 -9.02 6.26 3.46
CA PHE A 87 -9.74 5.00 3.31
C PHE A 87 -11.06 5.18 2.56
N GLU A 88 -11.78 6.26 2.85
CA GLU A 88 -13.02 6.59 2.15
C GLU A 88 -12.76 6.84 0.66
N ILE A 89 -11.72 7.61 0.34
CA ILE A 89 -11.31 7.83 -1.06
C ILE A 89 -11.01 6.49 -1.74
N ALA A 90 -10.26 5.62 -1.09
CA ALA A 90 -9.93 4.30 -1.62
C ALA A 90 -11.19 3.47 -1.88
N ARG A 91 -12.09 3.39 -0.91
CA ARG A 91 -13.30 2.60 -1.03
C ARG A 91 -14.25 3.10 -2.11
N GLU A 92 -14.41 4.39 -2.22
CA GLU A 92 -15.34 4.98 -3.19
C GLU A 92 -14.83 4.88 -4.63
N ASN A 93 -13.52 4.71 -4.81
CA ASN A 93 -12.90 4.78 -6.13
C ASN A 93 -12.17 3.49 -6.54
N SER A 94 -12.42 2.39 -5.85
CA SER A 94 -11.74 1.12 -6.13
C SER A 94 -12.68 -0.07 -5.96
N GLU A 95 -12.40 -1.14 -6.67
CA GLU A 95 -13.13 -2.40 -6.47
C GLU A 95 -12.76 -3.07 -5.15
N GLN A 96 -11.47 -3.01 -4.80
CA GLN A 96 -10.94 -3.59 -3.57
C GLN A 96 -9.97 -2.64 -2.92
N VAL A 97 -9.87 -2.71 -1.60
CA VAL A 97 -8.91 -1.94 -0.82
C VAL A 97 -8.07 -2.89 0.03
N ALA A 98 -6.77 -2.87 -0.17
CA ALA A 98 -5.81 -3.57 0.65
C ALA A 98 -5.16 -2.59 1.61
N VAL A 99 -5.26 -2.85 2.91
CA VAL A 99 -4.63 -2.03 3.94
C VAL A 99 -3.50 -2.84 4.55
N ILE A 100 -2.28 -2.33 4.45
CA ILE A 100 -1.07 -3.04 4.85
C ILE A 100 -0.31 -2.22 5.88
N TYR A 101 0.10 -2.87 6.96
CA TYR A 101 1.01 -2.30 7.95
C TYR A 101 2.29 -3.13 8.01
N LEU A 102 3.39 -2.45 7.74
CA LEU A 102 4.73 -3.02 7.77
C LEU A 102 5.38 -2.75 9.13
N LYS A 103 6.59 -3.22 9.33
CA LYS A 103 7.29 -3.13 10.63
C LYS A 103 7.23 -1.74 11.27
N LYS A 104 7.32 -0.69 10.47
CA LYS A 104 7.33 0.69 10.98
C LYS A 104 5.96 1.20 11.39
N GLY A 105 4.91 0.75 10.72
CA GLY A 105 3.58 1.30 10.90
C GLY A 105 2.66 0.48 11.80
N VAL A 106 3.03 -0.77 12.09
CA VAL A 106 2.12 -1.70 12.76
C VAL A 106 1.70 -1.24 14.16
N GLU A 107 2.60 -0.60 14.91
CA GLU A 107 2.33 -0.14 16.28
C GLU A 107 1.41 1.09 16.31
N GLU A 108 1.41 1.87 15.23
CA GLU A 108 0.61 3.08 15.11
C GLU A 108 -0.67 2.85 14.30
N MET A 109 -0.96 1.62 13.97
CA MET A 109 -2.13 1.23 13.20
C MET A 109 -3.42 1.72 13.86
N PRO A 110 -4.38 2.24 13.08
CA PRO A 110 -5.69 2.62 13.62
C PRO A 110 -6.38 1.44 14.30
N GLN A 111 -6.74 1.62 15.58
CA GLN A 111 -7.35 0.55 16.36
C GLN A 111 -8.68 0.06 15.81
N GLY A 112 -9.41 0.93 15.12
CA GLY A 112 -10.68 0.58 14.50
C GLY A 112 -10.58 -0.49 13.41
N LEU A 113 -9.37 -0.78 12.91
CA LEU A 113 -9.16 -1.87 11.96
C LEU A 113 -9.23 -3.25 12.62
N ILE A 114 -8.88 -3.32 13.90
CA ILE A 114 -8.95 -4.58 14.64
C ILE A 114 -10.41 -4.90 14.89
N GLY A 115 -10.88 -6.00 14.32
CA GLY A 115 -12.28 -6.39 14.44
C GLY A 115 -13.22 -5.71 13.46
N ALA A 116 -12.73 -4.83 12.59
CA ALA A 116 -13.54 -4.27 11.52
C ALA A 116 -13.93 -5.37 10.52
N PRO A 117 -15.15 -5.33 9.97
CA PRO A 117 -15.53 -6.31 8.94
C PRO A 117 -14.65 -6.16 7.71
N CYS A 118 -13.94 -7.21 7.34
CA CYS A 118 -13.12 -7.25 6.14
C CYS A 118 -13.25 -8.60 5.44
N LYS A 119 -12.89 -8.66 4.16
CA LYS A 119 -12.98 -9.89 3.37
C LYS A 119 -11.99 -10.93 3.85
N THR A 120 -10.77 -10.50 4.18
CA THR A 120 -9.72 -11.36 4.71
C THR A 120 -8.70 -10.52 5.45
N SER A 121 -7.99 -11.16 6.37
CA SER A 121 -6.88 -10.53 7.08
C SER A 121 -5.75 -11.53 7.26
N VAL A 122 -4.52 -11.04 7.27
CA VAL A 122 -3.33 -11.82 7.53
C VAL A 122 -2.49 -11.09 8.57
N VAL A 123 -2.05 -11.81 9.58
CA VAL A 123 -1.11 -11.33 10.57
C VAL A 123 0.10 -12.25 10.50
N SER A 124 1.25 -11.69 10.20
CA SER A 124 2.51 -12.44 10.10
C SER A 124 3.61 -11.65 10.82
N GLY A 125 3.84 -12.00 12.08
CA GLY A 125 4.82 -11.29 12.91
C GLY A 125 4.52 -9.79 13.02
N ASN A 126 5.41 -8.96 12.47
CA ASN A 126 5.29 -7.51 12.49
C ASN A 126 4.54 -6.94 11.28
N TYR A 127 3.86 -7.78 10.53
CA TYR A 127 3.13 -7.37 9.35
C TYR A 127 1.64 -7.64 9.53
N LYS A 128 0.80 -6.74 9.03
CA LYS A 128 -0.65 -6.93 9.01
C LYS A 128 -1.22 -6.50 7.67
N PHE A 129 -2.21 -7.25 7.23
CA PHE A 129 -2.91 -7.01 5.99
C PHE A 129 -4.41 -7.21 6.19
N PHE A 130 -5.18 -6.28 5.65
CA PHE A 130 -6.64 -6.34 5.66
C PHE A 130 -7.16 -6.06 4.25
N LEU A 131 -8.08 -6.89 3.79
CA LEU A 131 -8.72 -6.70 2.49
C LEU A 131 -10.19 -6.33 2.68
N PHE A 132 -10.55 -5.21 2.11
CA PHE A 132 -11.93 -4.71 2.13
C PHE A 132 -12.57 -4.72 0.74
#